data_148ab3b247a5e1129bc6b3846c6eab24
#
_entry.id   148ab3b247a5e1129bc6b3846c6eab24
#
_cell.length_a   1.000
_cell.length_b   1.000
_cell.length_c   1.000
_cell.angle_alpha   90.00
_cell.angle_beta   90.00
_cell.angle_gamma   90.00
#
_symmetry.space_group_name_H-M   'P 1'
#
loop_
_entity.id
_entity.type
_entity.pdbx_description
1 polymer ?
#
loop_
_entity_poly.entity_id
_entity_poly.type
_entity_poly.pdbx_seq_one_letter_code
_entity_poly.pdbx_strand_id
1 'polypeptide(L)'
;VAPDHGRPYAQRVGTDPGRLRIGLMTHSPRTDVHPDCATTTRRTGDLLEGLGHDVADTHPQALEQIDELGWAFNINWGVGAVLSLEHLGGQLGRPVTGDDVEPGTWMLAERGRGVSATDYAGAQAIMGAFRRTMATWWEDGFDLLVTPTTALPPPRIDELTPTDDDPLRGSKRSMPYAVFTSPFNTTGQPAISLPLGSSDGLPVGVQLVAAYGREDLLMAVGAQLEAEVRWSEQRAPIHA
;
A
#
# COMPACT_ATOMS: atom_id res chain seq x y z
N VAL A 1 -17.29 9.68 -0.60
CA VAL A 1 -17.71 9.36 -1.98
C VAL A 1 -16.62 9.90 -2.89
N ALA A 2 -16.08 9.08 -3.79
CA ALA A 2 -15.09 9.53 -4.75
C ALA A 2 -15.68 10.64 -5.64
N PRO A 3 -14.88 11.63 -6.06
CA PRO A 3 -15.33 12.66 -6.98
C PRO A 3 -15.82 12.03 -8.30
N ASP A 4 -16.89 12.55 -8.87
CA ASP A 4 -17.32 12.16 -10.21
C ASP A 4 -16.44 12.87 -11.25
N HIS A 5 -15.62 12.11 -11.98
CA HIS A 5 -14.77 12.62 -13.04
C HIS A 5 -15.48 12.71 -14.41
N GLY A 6 -16.80 12.48 -14.46
CA GLY A 6 -17.64 12.63 -15.66
C GLY A 6 -17.33 11.64 -16.79
N ARG A 7 -16.39 10.69 -16.59
CA ARG A 7 -16.03 9.64 -17.55
C ARG A 7 -15.64 8.35 -16.82
N PRO A 8 -16.03 7.17 -17.33
CA PRO A 8 -15.55 5.88 -16.81
C PRO A 8 -14.02 5.79 -16.81
N TYR A 9 -13.43 5.16 -15.80
CA TYR A 9 -11.98 4.97 -15.69
C TYR A 9 -11.38 4.23 -16.91
N ALA A 10 -12.09 3.28 -17.51
CA ALA A 10 -11.66 2.61 -18.73
C ALA A 10 -11.38 3.56 -19.90
N GLN A 11 -12.02 4.72 -19.95
CA GLN A 11 -11.78 5.75 -20.97
C GLN A 11 -10.57 6.65 -20.63
N ARG A 12 -9.96 6.48 -19.47
CA ARG A 12 -8.73 7.17 -19.07
C ARG A 12 -7.48 6.40 -19.48
N VAL A 13 -7.59 5.08 -19.66
CA VAL A 13 -6.51 4.23 -20.17
C VAL A 13 -6.07 4.74 -21.55
N GLY A 14 -4.78 5.04 -21.70
CA GLY A 14 -4.20 5.55 -22.96
C GLY A 14 -4.47 7.03 -23.25
N THR A 15 -5.10 7.78 -22.32
CA THR A 15 -5.19 9.25 -22.47
C THR A 15 -3.86 9.88 -22.03
N ASP A 16 -3.51 11.01 -22.66
CA ASP A 16 -2.36 11.81 -22.23
C ASP A 16 -2.64 12.47 -20.87
N PRO A 17 -1.86 12.15 -19.80
CA PRO A 17 -2.01 12.79 -18.49
C PRO A 17 -1.43 14.21 -18.46
N GLY A 18 -0.76 14.67 -19.52
CA GLY A 18 0.04 15.88 -19.53
C GLY A 18 1.36 15.73 -18.77
N ARG A 19 2.08 16.84 -18.58
CA ARG A 19 3.32 16.84 -17.79
C ARG A 19 2.97 16.87 -16.30
N LEU A 20 3.44 15.87 -15.57
CA LEU A 20 3.19 15.68 -14.14
C LEU A 20 4.41 16.04 -13.31
N ARG A 21 4.19 16.48 -12.09
CA ARG A 21 5.20 16.65 -11.05
C ARG A 21 5.16 15.46 -10.11
N ILE A 22 6.23 14.66 -10.09
CA ILE A 22 6.27 13.35 -9.45
C ILE A 22 7.36 13.32 -8.37
N GLY A 23 6.99 12.91 -7.16
CA GLY A 23 7.96 12.60 -6.11
C GLY A 23 8.43 11.15 -6.20
N LEU A 24 9.69 10.90 -5.82
CA LEU A 24 10.30 9.58 -5.81
C LEU A 24 10.86 9.29 -4.41
N MET A 25 10.45 8.15 -3.82
CA MET A 25 10.94 7.66 -2.55
C MET A 25 11.39 6.20 -2.70
N THR A 26 12.67 5.92 -2.47
CA THR A 26 13.28 4.59 -2.63
C THR A 26 13.74 3.96 -1.32
N HIS A 27 13.53 4.63 -0.21
CA HIS A 27 13.91 4.18 1.14
C HIS A 27 12.69 4.10 2.05
N SER A 28 12.86 3.49 3.22
CA SER A 28 11.86 3.48 4.29
C SER A 28 12.53 3.79 5.63
N PRO A 29 11.93 4.60 6.51
CA PRO A 29 12.48 4.86 7.85
C PRO A 29 12.36 3.65 8.79
N ARG A 30 11.62 2.60 8.42
CA ARG A 30 11.29 1.47 9.31
C ARG A 30 11.96 0.16 8.95
N THR A 31 12.50 0.02 7.76
CA THR A 31 13.14 -1.21 7.30
C THR A 31 14.09 -0.93 6.15
N ASP A 32 15.12 -1.74 6.01
CA ASP A 32 15.95 -1.71 4.82
C ASP A 32 15.14 -2.12 3.58
N VAL A 33 15.41 -1.45 2.47
CA VAL A 33 14.81 -1.76 1.18
C VAL A 33 15.79 -2.58 0.36
N HIS A 34 15.33 -3.72 -0.16
CA HIS A 34 16.15 -4.57 -1.01
C HIS A 34 16.65 -3.80 -2.24
N PRO A 35 17.93 -3.97 -2.64
CA PRO A 35 18.51 -3.22 -3.77
C PRO A 35 17.71 -3.32 -5.06
N ASP A 36 17.11 -4.49 -5.38
CA ASP A 36 16.30 -4.65 -6.59
C ASP A 36 14.99 -3.86 -6.51
N CYS A 37 14.36 -3.77 -5.33
CA CYS A 37 13.17 -2.95 -5.13
C CYS A 37 13.49 -1.46 -5.29
N ALA A 38 14.56 -0.99 -4.66
CA ALA A 38 15.02 0.39 -4.77
C ALA A 38 15.44 0.75 -6.20
N THR A 39 16.22 -0.12 -6.86
CA THR A 39 16.70 0.08 -8.24
C THR A 39 15.54 0.10 -9.23
N THR A 40 14.56 -0.82 -9.08
CA THR A 40 13.37 -0.84 -9.95
C THR A 40 12.58 0.46 -9.80
N THR A 41 12.40 0.95 -8.58
CA THR A 41 11.71 2.21 -8.33
C THR A 41 12.46 3.39 -8.94
N ARG A 42 13.79 3.44 -8.81
CA ARG A 42 14.63 4.48 -9.43
C ARG A 42 14.51 4.47 -10.95
N ARG A 43 14.64 3.30 -11.59
CA ARG A 43 14.45 3.15 -13.04
C ARG A 43 13.08 3.57 -13.51
N THR A 44 12.04 3.36 -12.68
CA THR A 44 10.69 3.87 -12.99
C THR A 44 10.67 5.40 -12.98
N GLY A 45 11.37 6.04 -12.05
CA GLY A 45 11.57 7.50 -12.06
C GLY A 45 12.23 7.97 -13.35
N ASP A 46 13.35 7.35 -13.74
CA ASP A 46 14.08 7.68 -14.97
C ASP A 46 13.20 7.50 -16.23
N LEU A 47 12.35 6.45 -16.25
CA LEU A 47 11.41 6.19 -17.33
C LEU A 47 10.35 7.29 -17.41
N LEU A 48 9.79 7.71 -16.28
CA LEU A 48 8.81 8.79 -16.20
C LEU A 48 9.39 10.14 -16.64
N GLU A 49 10.67 10.42 -16.31
CA GLU A 49 11.40 11.59 -16.85
C GLU A 49 11.55 11.50 -18.38
N GLY A 50 11.90 10.31 -18.90
CA GLY A 50 11.98 10.05 -20.33
C GLY A 50 10.66 10.25 -21.06
N LEU A 51 9.54 10.03 -20.39
CA LEU A 51 8.16 10.29 -20.87
C LEU A 51 7.75 11.78 -20.76
N GLY A 52 8.62 12.65 -20.22
CA GLY A 52 8.42 14.09 -20.17
C GLY A 52 7.85 14.63 -18.85
N HIS A 53 7.74 13.80 -17.82
CA HIS A 53 7.33 14.23 -16.50
C HIS A 53 8.49 14.88 -15.72
N ASP A 54 8.17 15.62 -14.66
CA ASP A 54 9.12 16.27 -13.75
C ASP A 54 9.27 15.41 -12.50
N VAL A 55 10.35 14.64 -12.40
CA VAL A 55 10.60 13.71 -11.29
C VAL A 55 11.63 14.27 -10.34
N ALA A 56 11.36 14.27 -9.06
CA ALA A 56 12.27 14.74 -8.01
C ALA A 56 12.39 13.72 -6.87
N ASP A 57 13.60 13.56 -6.33
CA ASP A 57 13.84 12.78 -5.10
C ASP A 57 13.24 13.52 -3.89
N THR A 58 11.93 13.36 -3.71
CA THR A 58 11.16 13.98 -2.62
C THR A 58 9.90 13.18 -2.33
N HIS A 59 9.39 13.31 -1.12
CA HIS A 59 8.20 12.61 -0.64
C HIS A 59 7.56 13.38 0.51
N PRO A 60 6.30 13.09 0.88
CA PRO A 60 5.68 13.69 2.05
C PRO A 60 6.52 13.44 3.32
N GLN A 61 6.94 14.52 4.00
CA GLN A 61 7.74 14.42 5.24
C GLN A 61 7.03 13.60 6.33
N ALA A 62 5.71 13.52 6.30
CA ALA A 62 4.93 12.69 7.22
C ALA A 62 5.28 11.20 7.14
N LEU A 63 5.82 10.71 6.00
CA LEU A 63 6.25 9.32 5.85
C LEU A 63 7.52 8.99 6.64
N GLU A 64 8.29 9.98 7.07
CA GLU A 64 9.45 9.80 7.95
C GLU A 64 9.07 9.63 9.44
N GLN A 65 7.86 10.05 9.83
CA GLN A 65 7.40 10.10 11.21
C GLN A 65 6.17 9.19 11.41
N ILE A 66 6.31 7.90 11.10
CA ILE A 66 5.19 6.94 11.06
C ILE A 66 5.11 5.99 12.28
N ASP A 67 5.89 6.20 13.34
CA ASP A 67 5.87 5.30 14.50
C ASP A 67 4.54 5.36 15.26
N GLU A 68 4.04 6.57 15.55
CA GLU A 68 2.73 6.75 16.17
C GLU A 68 1.60 6.25 15.26
N LEU A 69 1.76 6.42 13.94
CA LEU A 69 0.82 5.88 12.96
C LEU A 69 0.75 4.36 13.02
N GLY A 70 1.89 3.68 13.21
CA GLY A 70 1.93 2.23 13.35
C GLY A 70 1.11 1.73 14.56
N TRP A 71 1.20 2.42 15.70
CA TRP A 71 0.37 2.14 16.87
C TRP A 71 -1.11 2.37 16.57
N ALA A 72 -1.48 3.53 16.03
CA ALA A 72 -2.85 3.89 15.71
C ALA A 72 -3.48 2.94 14.67
N PHE A 73 -2.70 2.54 13.66
CA PHE A 73 -3.10 1.56 12.66
C PHE A 73 -3.43 0.20 13.30
N ASN A 74 -2.57 -0.30 14.19
CA ASN A 74 -2.79 -1.58 14.88
C ASN A 74 -4.03 -1.56 15.77
N ILE A 75 -4.28 -0.46 16.48
CA ILE A 75 -5.51 -0.27 17.27
C ILE A 75 -6.75 -0.33 16.35
N ASN A 76 -6.75 0.42 15.28
CA ASN A 76 -7.86 0.46 14.33
C ASN A 76 -8.08 -0.91 13.67
N TRP A 77 -7.00 -1.60 13.30
CA TRP A 77 -7.07 -2.92 12.68
C TRP A 77 -7.61 -3.98 13.64
N GLY A 78 -7.17 -3.97 14.90
CA GLY A 78 -7.69 -4.86 15.95
C GLY A 78 -9.19 -4.69 16.19
N VAL A 79 -9.64 -3.44 16.35
CA VAL A 79 -11.07 -3.12 16.50
C VAL A 79 -11.86 -3.53 15.26
N GLY A 80 -11.32 -3.29 14.05
CA GLY A 80 -11.92 -3.71 12.80
C GLY A 80 -12.08 -5.24 12.70
N ALA A 81 -11.11 -6.01 13.20
CA ALA A 81 -11.21 -7.47 13.26
C ALA A 81 -12.35 -7.92 14.18
N VAL A 82 -12.53 -7.29 15.35
CA VAL A 82 -13.67 -7.58 16.25
C VAL A 82 -14.99 -7.39 15.52
N LEU A 83 -15.20 -6.21 14.90
CA LEU A 83 -16.41 -5.88 14.17
C LEU A 83 -16.69 -6.87 13.02
N SER A 84 -15.63 -7.29 12.31
CA SER A 84 -15.74 -8.27 11.22
C SER A 84 -16.19 -9.64 11.73
N LEU A 85 -15.65 -10.12 12.88
CA LEU A 85 -16.05 -11.39 13.48
C LEU A 85 -17.47 -11.33 14.05
N GLU A 86 -17.87 -10.20 14.64
CA GLU A 86 -19.26 -10.00 15.12
C GLU A 86 -20.26 -10.02 13.95
N HIS A 87 -19.92 -9.33 12.85
CA HIS A 87 -20.74 -9.35 11.64
C HIS A 87 -20.88 -10.77 11.06
N LEU A 88 -19.76 -11.51 10.95
CA LEU A 88 -19.76 -12.91 10.51
C LEU A 88 -20.59 -13.79 11.45
N GLY A 89 -20.47 -13.61 12.77
CA GLY A 89 -21.28 -14.33 13.76
C GLY A 89 -22.78 -14.08 13.58
N GLY A 90 -23.17 -12.85 13.27
CA GLY A 90 -24.54 -12.50 12.92
C GLY A 90 -25.08 -13.24 11.69
N GLN A 91 -24.25 -13.40 10.66
CA GLN A 91 -24.58 -14.17 9.46
C GLN A 91 -24.69 -15.68 9.73
N LEU A 92 -23.84 -16.21 10.62
CA LEU A 92 -23.83 -17.62 10.99
C LEU A 92 -24.91 -17.99 12.02
N GLY A 93 -25.56 -17.02 12.66
CA GLY A 93 -26.50 -17.21 13.75
C GLY A 93 -25.88 -17.74 15.05
N ARG A 94 -24.56 -17.65 15.19
CA ARG A 94 -23.78 -18.02 16.38
C ARG A 94 -22.50 -17.18 16.51
N PRO A 95 -21.92 -17.05 17.71
CA PRO A 95 -20.61 -16.43 17.86
C PRO A 95 -19.54 -17.17 17.05
N VAL A 96 -18.61 -16.40 16.46
CA VAL A 96 -17.37 -16.93 15.86
C VAL A 96 -16.39 -17.28 16.99
N THR A 97 -15.72 -18.41 16.84
CA THR A 97 -14.72 -18.94 17.78
C THR A 97 -13.33 -18.95 17.14
N GLY A 98 -12.29 -19.25 17.91
CA GLY A 98 -10.92 -19.38 17.40
C GLY A 98 -10.75 -20.53 16.38
N ASP A 99 -11.63 -21.53 16.40
CA ASP A 99 -11.62 -22.66 15.48
C ASP A 99 -12.23 -22.31 14.09
N ASP A 100 -12.92 -21.19 13.99
CA ASP A 100 -13.58 -20.76 12.75
C ASP A 100 -12.66 -19.88 11.87
N VAL A 101 -11.54 -19.41 12.40
CA VAL A 101 -10.64 -18.45 11.72
C VAL A 101 -9.17 -18.76 11.96
N GLU A 102 -8.31 -18.20 11.13
CA GLU A 102 -6.86 -18.29 11.31
C GLU A 102 -6.42 -17.78 12.70
N PRO A 103 -5.45 -18.43 13.37
CA PRO A 103 -4.97 -18.03 14.70
C PRO A 103 -4.54 -16.55 14.77
N GLY A 104 -3.92 -16.04 13.70
CA GLY A 104 -3.53 -14.63 13.61
C GLY A 104 -4.71 -13.68 13.62
N THR A 105 -5.80 -14.00 12.93
CA THR A 105 -7.05 -13.23 12.90
C THR A 105 -7.73 -13.24 14.27
N TRP A 106 -7.80 -14.40 14.91
CA TRP A 106 -8.35 -14.51 16.26
C TRP A 106 -7.59 -13.66 17.26
N MET A 107 -6.25 -13.76 17.25
CA MET A 107 -5.39 -12.99 18.17
C MET A 107 -5.48 -11.48 17.92
N LEU A 108 -5.62 -11.06 16.66
CA LEU A 108 -5.83 -9.64 16.33
C LEU A 108 -7.15 -9.14 16.93
N ALA A 109 -8.22 -9.92 16.82
CA ALA A 109 -9.51 -9.61 17.42
C ALA A 109 -9.45 -9.59 18.97
N GLU A 110 -8.75 -10.55 19.61
CA GLU A 110 -8.54 -10.54 21.07
C GLU A 110 -7.85 -9.24 21.53
N ARG A 111 -6.82 -8.78 20.81
CA ARG A 111 -6.20 -7.48 21.08
C ARG A 111 -7.19 -6.33 20.90
N GLY A 112 -8.01 -6.37 19.84
CA GLY A 112 -9.03 -5.37 19.58
C GLY A 112 -10.10 -5.28 20.68
N ARG A 113 -10.50 -6.41 21.29
CA ARG A 113 -11.43 -6.43 22.45
C ARG A 113 -10.87 -5.75 23.68
N GLY A 114 -9.53 -5.74 23.84
CA GLY A 114 -8.84 -5.05 24.92
C GLY A 114 -8.67 -3.54 24.73
N VAL A 115 -9.03 -2.98 23.57
CA VAL A 115 -8.85 -1.56 23.26
C VAL A 115 -9.91 -0.74 24.01
N SER A 116 -9.46 0.27 24.77
CA SER A 116 -10.37 1.21 25.41
C SER A 116 -10.97 2.21 24.40
N ALA A 117 -12.11 2.79 24.72
CA ALA A 117 -12.70 3.87 23.91
C ALA A 117 -11.75 5.08 23.79
N THR A 118 -10.96 5.37 24.84
CA THR A 118 -9.97 6.46 24.85
C THR A 118 -8.82 6.15 23.91
N ASP A 119 -8.30 4.92 23.92
CA ASP A 119 -7.22 4.51 23.01
C ASP A 119 -7.70 4.55 21.54
N TYR A 120 -8.91 4.06 21.28
CA TYR A 120 -9.49 4.13 19.94
C TYR A 120 -9.67 5.57 19.47
N ALA A 121 -10.20 6.45 20.32
CA ALA A 121 -10.34 7.88 19.98
C ALA A 121 -8.99 8.55 19.74
N GLY A 122 -7.98 8.24 20.55
CA GLY A 122 -6.60 8.70 20.37
C GLY A 122 -6.01 8.23 19.03
N ALA A 123 -6.19 6.95 18.70
CA ALA A 123 -5.75 6.40 17.41
C ALA A 123 -6.41 7.10 16.22
N GLN A 124 -7.73 7.37 16.29
CA GLN A 124 -8.44 8.12 15.24
C GLN A 124 -7.91 9.56 15.11
N ALA A 125 -7.56 10.21 16.21
CA ALA A 125 -6.99 11.56 16.19
C ALA A 125 -5.62 11.58 15.49
N ILE A 126 -4.73 10.61 15.79
CA ILE A 126 -3.42 10.45 15.15
C ILE A 126 -3.60 10.19 13.64
N MET A 127 -4.44 9.23 13.25
CA MET A 127 -4.72 8.93 11.85
C MET A 127 -5.30 10.15 11.12
N GLY A 128 -6.17 10.92 11.78
CA GLY A 128 -6.74 12.15 11.24
C GLY A 128 -5.69 13.25 11.04
N ALA A 129 -4.75 13.41 11.98
CA ALA A 129 -3.63 14.35 11.85
C ALA A 129 -2.72 13.95 10.67
N PHE A 130 -2.36 12.67 10.59
CA PHE A 130 -1.55 12.13 9.50
C PHE A 130 -2.18 12.38 8.12
N ARG A 131 -3.49 12.12 7.97
CA ARG A 131 -4.23 12.39 6.71
C ARG A 131 -4.11 13.85 6.28
N ARG A 132 -4.26 14.80 7.21
CA ARG A 132 -4.13 16.23 6.91
C ARG A 132 -2.72 16.61 6.49
N THR A 133 -1.71 16.14 7.21
CA THR A 133 -0.32 16.40 6.87
C THR A 133 0.07 15.77 5.53
N MET A 134 -0.40 14.57 5.24
CA MET A 134 -0.20 13.95 3.92
C MET A 134 -0.85 14.75 2.80
N ALA A 135 -2.05 15.31 3.01
CA ALA A 135 -2.78 16.07 1.99
C ALA A 135 -2.01 17.32 1.53
N THR A 136 -1.30 18.01 2.42
CA THR A 136 -0.56 19.24 2.09
C THR A 136 0.49 19.03 0.99
N TRP A 137 1.12 17.83 0.92
CA TRP A 137 2.12 17.55 -0.09
C TRP A 137 1.54 17.60 -1.53
N TRP A 138 0.31 17.11 -1.72
CA TRP A 138 -0.39 17.22 -3.00
C TRP A 138 -0.90 18.65 -3.28
N GLU A 139 -1.28 19.38 -2.22
CA GLU A 139 -1.63 20.79 -2.32
C GLU A 139 -0.43 21.65 -2.76
N ASP A 140 0.81 21.24 -2.43
CA ASP A 140 2.05 21.85 -2.89
C ASP A 140 2.38 21.57 -4.37
N GLY A 141 1.45 20.92 -5.09
CA GLY A 141 1.47 20.77 -6.54
C GLY A 141 2.15 19.52 -7.05
N PHE A 142 2.34 18.47 -6.23
CA PHE A 142 2.71 17.16 -6.72
C PHE A 142 1.48 16.39 -7.20
N ASP A 143 1.63 15.65 -8.30
CA ASP A 143 0.58 14.86 -8.91
C ASP A 143 0.64 13.40 -8.47
N LEU A 144 1.85 12.83 -8.39
CA LEU A 144 2.11 11.44 -8.04
C LEU A 144 3.28 11.30 -7.06
N LEU A 145 3.22 10.24 -6.26
CA LEU A 145 4.36 9.71 -5.53
C LEU A 145 4.66 8.30 -6.02
N VAL A 146 5.93 8.03 -6.32
CA VAL A 146 6.43 6.71 -6.74
C VAL A 146 7.25 6.10 -5.61
N THR A 147 6.91 4.87 -5.20
CA THR A 147 7.62 4.12 -4.16
C THR A 147 7.78 2.65 -4.58
N PRO A 148 8.64 1.86 -3.94
CA PRO A 148 8.48 0.41 -4.00
C PRO A 148 7.07 0.03 -3.51
N THR A 149 6.49 -1.06 -4.04
CA THR A 149 5.26 -1.61 -3.45
C THR A 149 5.58 -2.31 -2.13
N THR A 150 6.68 -3.04 -2.09
CA THR A 150 7.20 -3.76 -0.92
C THR A 150 8.68 -3.46 -0.74
N ALA A 151 9.17 -3.51 0.51
CA ALA A 151 10.59 -3.31 0.76
C ALA A 151 11.46 -4.52 0.35
N LEU A 152 10.85 -5.69 0.25
CA LEU A 152 11.54 -6.95 -0.13
C LEU A 152 10.89 -7.56 -1.38
N PRO A 153 11.64 -8.35 -2.15
CA PRO A 153 11.08 -9.23 -3.19
C PRO A 153 10.05 -10.22 -2.62
N PRO A 154 9.27 -10.91 -3.47
CA PRO A 154 8.28 -11.87 -2.99
C PRO A 154 8.89 -12.91 -2.04
N PRO A 155 8.25 -13.19 -0.87
CA PRO A 155 8.75 -14.20 0.07
C PRO A 155 8.50 -15.61 -0.49
N ARG A 156 9.22 -16.62 0.04
CA ARG A 156 8.86 -18.01 -0.19
C ARG A 156 7.51 -18.31 0.45
N ILE A 157 6.77 -19.27 -0.12
CA ILE A 157 5.39 -19.62 0.31
C ILE A 157 5.33 -19.95 1.80
N ASP A 158 6.35 -20.64 2.35
CA ASP A 158 6.43 -21.08 3.74
C ASP A 158 7.05 -20.06 4.70
N GLU A 159 7.59 -18.96 4.19
CA GLU A 159 8.38 -18.01 4.97
C GLU A 159 7.54 -17.25 6.01
N LEU A 160 6.31 -16.91 5.65
CA LEU A 160 5.37 -16.16 6.50
C LEU A 160 4.39 -17.09 7.23
N THR A 161 4.41 -18.38 6.95
CA THR A 161 3.49 -19.35 7.57
C THR A 161 3.78 -19.47 9.07
N PRO A 162 2.78 -19.35 9.94
CA PRO A 162 2.93 -19.64 11.38
C PRO A 162 3.42 -21.05 11.62
N THR A 163 4.20 -21.23 12.69
CA THR A 163 4.63 -22.56 13.19
C THR A 163 4.20 -22.71 14.64
N ASP A 164 4.19 -23.93 15.17
CA ASP A 164 3.84 -24.16 16.58
C ASP A 164 4.78 -23.40 17.51
N ASP A 165 6.07 -23.27 17.15
CA ASP A 165 7.08 -22.52 17.93
C ASP A 165 7.00 -21.00 17.74
N ASP A 166 6.46 -20.51 16.62
CA ASP A 166 6.28 -19.08 16.35
C ASP A 166 4.93 -18.81 15.64
N PRO A 167 3.83 -18.82 16.41
CA PRO A 167 2.47 -18.59 15.87
C PRO A 167 2.28 -17.15 15.36
N LEU A 168 3.20 -16.23 15.67
CA LEU A 168 3.21 -14.83 15.22
C LEU A 168 4.16 -14.57 14.03
N ARG A 169 4.77 -15.60 13.48
CA ARG A 169 5.79 -15.47 12.43
C ARG A 169 5.34 -14.59 11.27
N GLY A 170 4.15 -14.84 10.74
CA GLY A 170 3.57 -14.03 9.66
C GLY A 170 3.43 -12.56 10.05
N SER A 171 2.85 -12.28 11.21
CA SER A 171 2.67 -10.91 11.71
C SER A 171 4.00 -10.18 11.94
N LYS A 172 5.01 -10.85 12.51
CA LYS A 172 6.34 -10.27 12.76
C LYS A 172 7.11 -9.98 11.46
N ARG A 173 6.98 -10.85 10.45
CA ARG A 173 7.74 -10.78 9.21
C ARG A 173 7.03 -10.04 8.08
N SER A 174 5.76 -9.68 8.23
CA SER A 174 4.98 -9.01 7.18
C SER A 174 5.27 -7.51 7.03
N MET A 175 5.87 -6.87 8.03
CA MET A 175 6.08 -5.42 8.03
C MET A 175 6.83 -4.92 6.78
N PRO A 176 7.91 -5.54 6.28
CA PRO A 176 8.59 -5.09 5.07
C PRO A 176 7.72 -5.16 3.81
N TYR A 177 6.69 -6.02 3.82
CA TYR A 177 5.74 -6.16 2.70
C TYR A 177 4.56 -5.18 2.77
N ALA A 178 4.40 -4.45 3.88
CA ALA A 178 3.30 -3.51 4.09
C ALA A 178 3.75 -2.06 4.32
N VAL A 179 5.05 -1.82 4.50
CA VAL A 179 5.58 -0.53 4.95
C VAL A 179 5.26 0.63 4.01
N PHE A 180 5.22 0.39 2.70
CA PHE A 180 4.91 1.40 1.70
C PHE A 180 3.41 1.52 1.39
N THR A 181 2.60 0.52 1.73
CA THR A 181 1.16 0.51 1.42
C THR A 181 0.29 0.95 2.60
N SER A 182 0.70 0.64 3.82
CA SER A 182 -0.08 0.93 5.04
C SER A 182 -0.35 2.43 5.28
N PRO A 183 0.56 3.39 4.96
CA PRO A 183 0.25 4.82 5.08
C PRO A 183 -0.94 5.23 4.20
N PHE A 184 -1.03 4.71 2.99
CA PHE A 184 -2.09 5.04 2.03
C PHE A 184 -3.41 4.34 2.35
N ASN A 185 -3.39 3.16 2.99
CA ASN A 185 -4.57 2.57 3.61
C ASN A 185 -5.16 3.47 4.71
N THR A 186 -4.30 4.20 5.42
CA THR A 186 -4.73 5.17 6.44
C THR A 186 -5.30 6.43 5.82
N THR A 187 -4.70 6.96 4.76
CA THR A 187 -5.14 8.22 4.13
C THR A 187 -6.33 8.01 3.19
N GLY A 188 -6.51 6.82 2.64
CA GLY A 188 -7.55 6.53 1.63
C GLY A 188 -7.21 7.06 0.24
N GLN A 189 -5.94 7.37 -0.01
CA GLN A 189 -5.47 7.79 -1.32
C GLN A 189 -5.44 6.61 -2.30
N PRO A 190 -5.79 6.82 -3.57
CA PRO A 190 -5.68 5.79 -4.59
C PRO A 190 -4.22 5.45 -4.87
N ALA A 191 -3.95 4.16 -5.03
CA ALA A 191 -2.64 3.65 -5.41
C ALA A 191 -2.78 2.48 -6.40
N ILE A 192 -1.79 2.34 -7.27
CA ILE A 192 -1.66 1.21 -8.19
C ILE A 192 -0.27 0.59 -8.02
N SER A 193 -0.18 -0.73 -8.04
CA SER A 193 1.09 -1.46 -8.09
C SER A 193 1.28 -2.06 -9.47
N LEU A 194 2.42 -1.77 -10.08
CA LEU A 194 2.75 -2.21 -11.43
C LEU A 194 4.02 -3.07 -11.43
N PRO A 195 4.09 -4.17 -12.19
CA PRO A 195 5.24 -5.09 -12.20
C PRO A 195 6.35 -4.56 -13.12
N LEU A 196 7.10 -3.56 -12.64
CA LEU A 196 8.07 -2.79 -13.45
C LEU A 196 9.50 -3.32 -13.38
N GLY A 197 9.75 -4.38 -12.60
CA GLY A 197 11.05 -5.02 -12.52
C GLY A 197 10.98 -6.46 -12.05
N SER A 198 12.14 -7.05 -11.79
CA SER A 198 12.26 -8.42 -11.30
C SER A 198 13.43 -8.56 -10.34
N SER A 199 13.34 -9.55 -9.44
CA SER A 199 14.41 -10.02 -8.56
C SER A 199 14.39 -11.55 -8.60
N ASP A 200 15.53 -12.17 -8.96
CA ASP A 200 15.65 -13.63 -9.13
C ASP A 200 14.56 -14.25 -10.03
N GLY A 201 14.12 -13.52 -11.07
CA GLY A 201 13.08 -13.97 -12.00
C GLY A 201 11.65 -13.81 -11.49
N LEU A 202 11.45 -13.29 -10.28
CA LEU A 202 10.12 -12.97 -9.73
C LEU A 202 9.80 -11.47 -9.93
N PRO A 203 8.54 -11.10 -10.18
CA PRO A 203 8.18 -9.71 -10.41
C PRO A 203 8.37 -8.84 -9.15
N VAL A 204 8.89 -7.64 -9.35
CA VAL A 204 8.98 -6.57 -8.35
C VAL A 204 8.01 -5.47 -8.71
N GLY A 205 7.14 -5.11 -7.76
CA GLY A 205 6.15 -4.06 -7.92
C GLY A 205 6.68 -2.68 -7.58
N VAL A 206 6.28 -1.68 -8.37
CA VAL A 206 6.41 -0.27 -8.05
C VAL A 206 5.02 0.31 -7.82
N GLN A 207 4.86 1.05 -6.74
CA GLN A 207 3.61 1.70 -6.37
C GLN A 207 3.59 3.14 -6.85
N LEU A 208 2.52 3.53 -7.52
CA LEU A 208 2.19 4.93 -7.80
C LEU A 208 1.00 5.32 -6.94
N VAL A 209 1.11 6.45 -6.25
CA VAL A 209 0.06 7.00 -5.40
C VAL A 209 -0.33 8.37 -5.93
N ALA A 210 -1.64 8.64 -6.02
CA ALA A 210 -2.17 9.93 -6.46
C ALA A 210 -2.91 10.66 -5.32
N ALA A 211 -3.27 11.91 -5.54
CA ALA A 211 -4.16 12.63 -4.65
C ALA A 211 -5.51 11.90 -4.52
N TYR A 212 -6.22 12.15 -3.42
CA TYR A 212 -7.53 11.56 -3.18
C TYR A 212 -8.48 11.78 -4.36
N GLY A 213 -9.06 10.68 -4.86
CA GLY A 213 -10.01 10.70 -5.99
C GLY A 213 -9.36 10.81 -7.37
N ARG A 214 -8.03 10.69 -7.51
CA ARG A 214 -7.32 10.78 -8.79
C ARG A 214 -6.93 9.40 -9.35
N GLU A 215 -7.84 8.43 -9.25
CA GLU A 215 -7.71 7.11 -9.90
C GLU A 215 -7.58 7.23 -11.42
N ASP A 216 -8.21 8.25 -11.99
CA ASP A 216 -8.12 8.58 -13.41
C ASP A 216 -6.66 8.79 -13.88
N LEU A 217 -5.87 9.47 -13.06
CA LEU A 217 -4.47 9.75 -13.33
C LEU A 217 -3.62 8.46 -13.28
N LEU A 218 -3.88 7.61 -12.29
CA LEU A 218 -3.19 6.31 -12.17
C LEU A 218 -3.45 5.41 -13.37
N MET A 219 -4.67 5.41 -13.92
CA MET A 219 -5.00 4.65 -15.12
C MET A 219 -4.27 5.19 -16.36
N ALA A 220 -4.16 6.50 -16.52
CA ALA A 220 -3.47 7.12 -17.65
C ALA A 220 -1.96 6.85 -17.61
N VAL A 221 -1.31 7.08 -16.44
CA VAL A 221 0.14 6.85 -16.26
C VAL A 221 0.47 5.36 -16.30
N GLY A 222 -0.39 4.50 -15.71
CA GLY A 222 -0.23 3.05 -15.80
C GLY A 222 -0.18 2.57 -17.24
N ALA A 223 -1.04 3.11 -18.12
CA ALA A 223 -1.04 2.78 -19.54
C ALA A 223 0.22 3.28 -20.28
N GLN A 224 0.76 4.46 -19.93
CA GLN A 224 2.04 4.92 -20.48
C GLN A 224 3.19 3.95 -20.12
N LEU A 225 3.29 3.57 -18.85
CA LEU A 225 4.32 2.64 -18.38
C LEU A 225 4.14 1.24 -19.00
N GLU A 226 2.90 0.77 -19.18
CA GLU A 226 2.63 -0.50 -19.86
C GLU A 226 3.10 -0.50 -21.31
N ALA A 227 2.90 0.59 -22.03
CA ALA A 227 3.37 0.73 -23.41
C ALA A 227 4.89 0.61 -23.54
N GLU A 228 5.65 1.09 -22.54
CA GLU A 228 7.11 1.04 -22.53
C GLU A 228 7.64 -0.32 -22.04
N VAL A 229 7.12 -0.84 -20.90
CA VAL A 229 7.66 -2.05 -20.26
C VAL A 229 7.03 -3.34 -20.80
N ARG A 230 5.81 -3.25 -21.36
CA ARG A 230 5.06 -4.37 -21.99
C ARG A 230 4.94 -5.59 -21.09
N TRP A 231 4.65 -5.39 -19.78
CA TRP A 231 4.51 -6.51 -18.85
C TRP A 231 3.38 -7.47 -19.22
N SER A 232 2.36 -7.02 -19.97
CA SER A 232 1.30 -7.89 -20.49
C SER A 232 1.81 -8.98 -21.47
N GLU A 233 2.99 -8.78 -22.08
CA GLU A 233 3.66 -9.77 -22.94
C GLU A 233 4.49 -10.78 -22.12
N GLN A 234 4.78 -10.47 -20.86
CA GLN A 234 5.55 -11.33 -19.97
C GLN A 234 4.64 -12.43 -19.40
N ARG A 235 5.04 -13.67 -19.52
CA ARG A 235 4.31 -14.84 -19.01
C ARG A 235 5.13 -15.57 -17.96
N ALA A 236 4.48 -16.02 -16.88
CA ALA A 236 5.09 -16.95 -15.96
C ALA A 236 5.45 -18.25 -16.72
N PRO A 237 6.54 -18.95 -16.35
CA PRO A 237 6.88 -20.25 -16.94
C PRO A 237 5.76 -21.28 -16.81
N ILE A 238 4.95 -21.18 -15.75
CA ILE A 238 3.76 -21.97 -15.51
C ILE A 238 2.56 -21.03 -15.51
N HIS A 239 1.71 -21.15 -16.50
CA HIS A 239 0.45 -20.37 -16.60
C HIS A 239 -0.63 -21.24 -17.23
N ALA A 240 -1.87 -21.02 -16.82
CA ALA A 240 -3.04 -21.69 -17.39
C ALA A 240 -3.55 -20.97 -18.65
#